data_73efad352df889083a79858a749fe50a
#
_entry.id   73efad352df889083a79858a749fe50a
#
_cell.length_a   1.000
_cell.length_b   1.000
_cell.length_c   1.000
_cell.angle_alpha   90.00
_cell.angle_beta   90.00
_cell.angle_gamma   90.00
#
_symmetry.space_group_name_H-M   'P 1'
#
loop_
_entity.id
_entity.type
_entity.pdbx_description
1 polymer ?
#
loop_
_entity_poly.entity_id
_entity_poly.type
_entity_poly.pdbx_seq_one_letter_code
_entity_poly.pdbx_strand_id
1 'polypeptide(L)'
;MANADCIIIQGSNMAECHPVGFQWVSEAKARGARIIHVDPRFTRTTAIADKHVPIRAGSDIVLLGALINRVLTEGRYFDEYVRAYTNAANLISDDYVDT
;
A
#
# COMPACT_ATOMS: atom_id res chain seq x y z
N MET A 1 0.26 7.84 -10.94
CA MET A 1 -0.82 6.83 -10.84
C MET A 1 -1.16 6.23 -12.20
N ALA A 2 -1.43 7.00 -13.24
CA ALA A 2 -1.81 6.45 -14.55
C ALA A 2 -0.86 5.37 -15.12
N ASN A 3 0.43 5.43 -14.83
CA ASN A 3 1.43 4.47 -15.31
C ASN A 3 1.73 3.31 -14.34
N ALA A 4 0.95 3.18 -13.26
CA ALA A 4 1.15 2.09 -12.30
C ALA A 4 0.49 0.80 -12.81
N ASP A 5 1.13 -0.34 -12.55
CA ASP A 5 0.58 -1.68 -12.83
C ASP A 5 -0.24 -2.21 -11.65
N CYS A 6 0.02 -1.69 -10.44
CA CYS A 6 -0.74 -2.01 -9.23
C CYS A 6 -0.88 -0.76 -8.37
N ILE A 7 -2.09 -0.52 -7.87
CA ILE A 7 -2.42 0.60 -6.98
C ILE A 7 -3.10 0.06 -5.73
N ILE A 8 -2.55 0.38 -4.58
CA ILE A 8 -3.17 0.10 -3.28
C ILE A 8 -3.74 1.41 -2.72
N ILE A 9 -5.02 1.42 -2.43
CA ILE A 9 -5.71 2.53 -1.76
C ILE A 9 -6.10 2.04 -0.38
N GLN A 10 -5.58 2.70 0.66
CA GLN A 10 -5.82 2.31 2.03
C GLN A 10 -6.51 3.43 2.82
N GLY A 11 -7.63 3.10 3.47
CA GLY A 11 -8.36 3.99 4.35
C GLY A 11 -8.93 5.25 3.68
N SER A 12 -9.14 5.21 2.36
CA SER A 12 -9.62 6.38 1.61
C SER A 12 -10.73 6.02 0.62
N ASN A 13 -11.85 6.71 0.76
CA ASN A 13 -12.87 6.70 -0.30
C ASN A 13 -12.51 7.69 -1.41
N MET A 14 -11.38 7.46 -2.06
CA MET A 14 -10.77 8.35 -3.03
C MET A 14 -11.71 8.74 -4.18
N ALA A 15 -12.61 7.84 -4.59
CA ALA A 15 -13.59 8.10 -5.64
C ALA A 15 -14.53 9.27 -5.31
N GLU A 16 -14.80 9.52 -4.03
CA GLU A 16 -15.68 10.61 -3.59
C GLU A 16 -14.91 11.81 -3.07
N CYS A 17 -13.86 11.61 -2.26
CA CYS A 17 -13.12 12.72 -1.65
C CYS A 17 -12.01 13.31 -2.52
N HIS A 18 -11.52 12.56 -3.53
CA HIS A 18 -10.46 13.01 -4.45
C HIS A 18 -10.78 12.64 -5.91
N PRO A 19 -11.93 13.06 -6.45
CA PRO A 19 -12.39 12.60 -7.78
C PRO A 19 -11.43 12.97 -8.92
N VAL A 20 -10.77 14.13 -8.82
CA VAL A 20 -9.78 14.56 -9.80
C VAL A 20 -8.54 13.66 -9.81
N GLY A 21 -8.09 13.20 -8.63
CA GLY A 21 -7.01 12.21 -8.54
C GLY A 21 -7.45 10.82 -8.98
N PHE A 22 -8.71 10.48 -8.71
CA PHE A 22 -9.26 9.16 -9.00
C PHE A 22 -9.41 8.85 -10.50
N GLN A 23 -9.51 9.88 -11.35
CA GLN A 23 -9.48 9.70 -12.81
C GLN A 23 -8.22 8.93 -13.26
N TRP A 24 -7.06 9.21 -12.65
CA TRP A 24 -5.80 8.54 -12.99
C TRP A 24 -5.74 7.09 -12.52
N VAL A 25 -6.44 6.77 -11.43
CA VAL A 25 -6.64 5.39 -10.98
C VAL A 25 -7.53 4.64 -11.98
N SER A 26 -8.61 5.29 -12.43
CA SER A 26 -9.53 4.71 -13.43
C SER A 26 -8.82 4.51 -14.77
N GLU A 27 -7.97 5.43 -15.20
CA GLU A 27 -7.17 5.28 -16.42
C GLU A 27 -6.18 4.12 -16.31
N ALA A 28 -5.46 4.01 -15.18
CA ALA A 28 -4.56 2.89 -14.92
C ALA A 28 -5.32 1.55 -15.00
N LYS A 29 -6.50 1.48 -14.36
CA LYS A 29 -7.35 0.30 -14.42
C LYS A 29 -7.78 -0.04 -15.87
N ALA A 30 -8.18 0.94 -16.64
CA ALA A 30 -8.56 0.73 -18.04
C ALA A 30 -7.40 0.17 -18.88
N ARG A 31 -6.16 0.41 -18.47
CA ARG A 31 -4.95 -0.14 -19.09
C ARG A 31 -4.51 -1.47 -18.50
N GLY A 32 -5.26 -2.03 -17.56
CA GLY A 32 -5.00 -3.34 -16.96
C GLY A 32 -4.32 -3.32 -15.59
N ALA A 33 -4.13 -2.15 -14.98
CA ALA A 33 -3.60 -2.05 -13.63
C ALA A 33 -4.53 -2.74 -12.61
N ARG A 34 -3.92 -3.37 -11.61
CA ARG A 34 -4.65 -4.01 -10.52
C ARG A 34 -4.90 -3.02 -9.38
N ILE A 35 -6.16 -2.86 -9.00
CA ILE A 35 -6.57 -1.97 -7.91
C ILE A 35 -6.93 -2.81 -6.68
N ILE A 36 -6.26 -2.54 -5.57
CA ILE A 36 -6.53 -3.16 -4.27
C ILE A 36 -7.02 -2.06 -3.32
N HIS A 37 -8.20 -2.23 -2.78
CA HIS A 37 -8.75 -1.30 -1.80
C HIS A 37 -8.77 -1.94 -0.41
N VAL A 38 -8.09 -1.32 0.53
CA VAL A 38 -7.99 -1.73 1.94
C VAL A 38 -8.81 -0.76 2.78
N ASP A 39 -9.97 -1.17 3.22
CA ASP A 39 -10.89 -0.30 3.99
C ASP A 39 -11.87 -1.17 4.79
N PRO A 40 -12.23 -0.79 6.03
CA PRO A 40 -13.25 -1.51 6.80
C PRO A 40 -14.64 -1.45 6.16
N ARG A 41 -14.90 -0.46 5.30
CA ARG A 41 -16.19 -0.26 4.62
C ARG A 41 -16.09 -0.54 3.12
N PHE A 42 -17.20 -1.02 2.57
CA PHE A 42 -17.37 -1.01 1.12
C PHE A 42 -17.79 0.39 0.66
N THR A 43 -17.01 1.01 -0.22
CA THR A 43 -17.22 2.39 -0.71
C THR A 43 -17.26 2.43 -2.24
N ARG A 44 -17.47 3.62 -2.83
CA ARG A 44 -17.39 3.79 -4.30
C ARG A 44 -16.01 3.47 -4.84
N THR A 45 -14.96 3.69 -4.07
CA THR A 45 -13.59 3.24 -4.44
C THR A 45 -13.53 1.72 -4.51
N THR A 46 -14.16 1.03 -3.56
CA THR A 46 -14.23 -0.44 -3.55
C THR A 46 -14.94 -0.98 -4.78
N ALA A 47 -15.98 -0.28 -5.25
CA ALA A 47 -16.80 -0.74 -6.38
C ALA A 47 -15.99 -0.94 -7.67
N ILE A 48 -14.89 -0.24 -7.86
CA ILE A 48 -14.01 -0.42 -9.02
C ILE A 48 -12.72 -1.18 -8.71
N ALA A 49 -12.47 -1.51 -7.44
CA ALA A 49 -11.30 -2.29 -7.05
C ALA A 49 -11.43 -3.74 -7.53
N ASP A 50 -10.30 -4.36 -7.90
CA ASP A 50 -10.23 -5.77 -8.24
C ASP A 50 -10.24 -6.64 -6.99
N LYS A 51 -9.79 -6.07 -5.87
CA LYS A 51 -9.79 -6.74 -4.58
C LYS A 51 -10.12 -5.76 -3.46
N HIS A 52 -11.10 -6.11 -2.64
CA HIS A 52 -11.37 -5.46 -1.37
C HIS A 52 -10.77 -6.29 -0.23
N VAL A 53 -10.03 -5.62 0.64
CA VAL A 53 -9.45 -6.20 1.85
C VAL A 53 -10.11 -5.49 3.04
N PRO A 54 -11.18 -6.05 3.60
CA PRO A 54 -11.83 -5.48 4.78
C PRO A 54 -10.95 -5.71 6.00
N ILE A 55 -10.37 -4.65 6.53
CA ILE A 55 -9.58 -4.71 7.76
C ILE A 55 -10.37 -4.15 8.94
N ARG A 56 -10.03 -4.58 10.15
CA ARG A 56 -10.54 -3.95 11.36
C ARG A 56 -9.91 -2.56 11.50
N ALA A 57 -10.71 -1.56 11.84
CA ALA A 57 -10.19 -0.22 12.16
C ALA A 57 -9.11 -0.31 13.25
N GLY A 58 -7.99 0.34 13.04
CA GLY A 58 -6.82 0.31 13.92
C GLY A 58 -5.84 -0.84 13.68
N SER A 59 -6.08 -1.72 12.70
CA SER A 59 -5.16 -2.83 12.37
C SER A 59 -4.22 -2.54 11.19
N ASP A 60 -4.14 -1.29 10.75
CA ASP A 60 -3.30 -0.87 9.61
C ASP A 60 -1.82 -1.21 9.83
N ILE A 61 -1.30 -0.94 11.03
CA ILE A 61 0.09 -1.25 11.40
C ILE A 61 0.36 -2.75 11.26
N VAL A 62 -0.57 -3.59 11.69
CA VAL A 62 -0.43 -5.06 11.60
C VAL A 62 -0.40 -5.51 10.14
N LEU A 63 -1.30 -4.96 9.30
CA LEU A 63 -1.31 -5.27 7.87
C LEU A 63 -0.01 -4.85 7.19
N LEU A 64 0.43 -3.61 7.42
CA LEU A 64 1.66 -3.09 6.81
C LEU A 64 2.89 -3.85 7.31
N GLY A 65 2.97 -4.14 8.61
CA GLY A 65 4.03 -4.97 9.19
C GLY A 65 4.07 -6.37 8.59
N ALA A 66 2.92 -7.00 8.37
CA ALA A 66 2.84 -8.31 7.73
C ALA A 66 3.32 -8.27 6.27
N LEU A 67 2.98 -7.21 5.52
CA LEU A 67 3.46 -7.02 4.15
C LEU A 67 4.98 -6.84 4.11
N ILE A 68 5.53 -5.99 4.97
CA ILE A 68 6.97 -5.76 5.08
C ILE A 68 7.68 -7.06 5.46
N ASN A 69 7.19 -7.76 6.48
CA ASN A 69 7.76 -9.04 6.90
C ASN A 69 7.80 -10.05 5.75
N ARG A 70 6.72 -10.13 4.96
CA ARG A 70 6.68 -11.00 3.80
C ARG A 70 7.70 -10.62 2.74
N VAL A 71 7.80 -9.33 2.42
CA VAL A 71 8.77 -8.80 1.44
C VAL A 71 10.19 -9.13 1.86
N LEU A 72 10.52 -8.94 3.15
CA LEU A 72 11.85 -9.24 3.70
C LEU A 72 12.14 -10.74 3.70
N THR A 73 11.20 -11.56 4.19
CA THR A 73 11.37 -13.01 4.30
C THR A 73 11.54 -13.68 2.92
N GLU A 74 10.84 -13.18 1.90
CA GLU A 74 10.92 -13.72 0.55
C GLU A 74 12.00 -13.04 -0.31
N GLY A 75 12.74 -12.06 0.23
CA GLY A 75 13.77 -11.31 -0.51
C GLY A 75 13.22 -10.52 -1.69
N ARG A 76 11.96 -10.09 -1.65
CA ARG A 76 11.26 -9.39 -2.74
C ARG A 76 11.45 -7.88 -2.69
N TYR A 77 12.63 -7.41 -2.38
CA TYR A 77 12.97 -5.99 -2.36
C TYR A 77 14.17 -5.73 -3.26
N PHE A 78 14.30 -4.49 -3.71
CA PHE A 78 15.44 -4.06 -4.51
C PHE A 78 16.62 -3.73 -3.57
N ASP A 79 17.49 -4.72 -3.34
CA ASP A 79 18.56 -4.69 -2.34
C ASP A 79 19.48 -3.46 -2.49
N GLU A 80 19.93 -3.17 -3.70
CA GLU A 80 20.81 -2.05 -3.99
C GLU A 80 20.16 -0.71 -3.58
N TYR A 81 18.88 -0.51 -3.91
CA TYR A 81 18.16 0.69 -3.53
C TYR A 81 17.96 0.80 -2.02
N VAL A 82 17.57 -0.31 -1.39
CA VAL A 82 17.30 -0.36 0.06
C VAL A 82 18.56 -0.02 0.84
N ARG A 83 19.72 -0.54 0.45
CA ARG A 83 21.01 -0.25 1.10
C ARG A 83 21.50 1.18 0.86
N ALA A 84 21.33 1.69 -0.36
CA ALA A 84 21.88 2.99 -0.73
C ALA A 84 21.01 4.18 -0.26
N TYR A 85 19.69 4.00 -0.18
CA TYR A 85 18.74 5.13 -0.03
C TYR A 85 17.80 5.01 1.17
N THR A 86 17.96 3.97 2.01
CA THR A 86 17.15 3.82 3.23
C THR A 86 18.02 3.54 4.45
N ASN A 87 17.43 3.63 5.63
CA ASN A 87 18.09 3.29 6.89
C ASN A 87 18.00 1.77 7.24
N ALA A 88 17.45 0.96 6.37
CA ALA A 88 17.26 -0.47 6.61
C ALA A 88 18.58 -1.27 6.71
N ALA A 89 19.69 -0.70 6.23
CA ALA A 89 21.03 -1.28 6.37
C ALA A 89 21.71 -0.97 7.71
N ASN A 90 21.09 -0.14 8.55
CA ASN A 90 21.66 0.22 9.84
C ASN A 90 21.40 -0.87 10.89
N LEU A 91 22.44 -1.19 11.67
CA LEU A 91 22.26 -2.01 12.85
C LEU A 91 21.66 -1.14 13.98
N ILE A 92 20.67 -1.69 14.65
CA ILE A 92 20.03 -1.05 15.81
C ILE A 92 20.59 -1.74 17.05
N SER A 93 21.05 -0.93 18.04
CA SER A 93 21.50 -1.46 19.33
C SER A 93 20.32 -2.03 20.11
N ASP A 94 20.56 -3.07 20.91
CA ASP A 94 19.57 -3.63 21.83
C ASP A 94 19.11 -2.61 22.88
N ASP A 95 19.94 -1.58 23.15
CA ASP A 95 19.63 -0.50 24.08
C ASP A 95 18.83 0.64 23.43
N TYR A 96 18.50 0.55 22.14
CA TYR A 96 17.71 1.57 21.44
C TYR A 96 16.27 1.61 21.98
N VAL A 97 15.87 2.78 22.45
CA VAL A 97 14.49 3.05 22.89
C VAL A 97 13.90 4.08 21.94
N ASP A 98 12.78 3.72 21.32
CA ASP A 98 12.02 4.65 20.49
C ASP A 98 11.35 5.70 21.39
N THR A 99 11.47 6.99 21.03
CA THR A 99 10.96 8.13 21.82
C THR A 99 9.60 8.58 21.34
#